data_00caeca5ea777bbd53f7b4a650076afd
#
_entry.id   00caeca5ea777bbd53f7b4a650076afd
#
_cell.length_a   1.000
_cell.length_b   1.000
_cell.length_c   1.000
_cell.angle_alpha   90.00
_cell.angle_beta   90.00
_cell.angle_gamma   90.00
#
_symmetry.space_group_name_H-M   'P 1'
#
loop_
_entity.id
_entity.type
_entity.pdbx_description
1 polymer ?
#
loop_
_entity_poly.entity_id
_entity_poly.type
_entity_poly.pdbx_seq_one_letter_code
_entity_poly.pdbx_strand_id
1 'polypeptide(L)'
;WHYRFRWLLAAFVTLIAAFAVILMVPSLALLILAPLFLGGALGLIYYASLFYSMDAGGTKGEHGGIHEAAIGLGNFAGPALGAASLHFLPQHAHSGAVAVTVLLLCGLGGLLAIRRTTKT
;
A
#
# COMPACT_ATOMS: atom_id res chain seq x y z
N TRP A 1 -2.63 -20.48 6.95
CA TRP A 1 -3.16 -19.39 6.12
C TRP A 1 -3.58 -18.18 6.96
N HIS A 2 -4.34 -18.33 8.03
CA HIS A 2 -4.75 -17.22 8.90
C HIS A 2 -3.59 -16.45 9.53
N TYR A 3 -2.48 -17.12 9.80
CA TYR A 3 -1.31 -16.49 10.42
C TYR A 3 -0.61 -15.54 9.45
N ARG A 4 -0.51 -15.89 8.17
CA ARG A 4 0.15 -15.07 7.13
C ARG A 4 -0.64 -13.79 6.82
N PHE A 5 -1.97 -13.88 6.78
CA PHE A 5 -2.81 -12.70 6.51
C PHE A 5 -2.70 -11.62 7.59
N ARG A 6 -2.47 -11.99 8.84
CA ARG A 6 -2.24 -11.03 9.94
C ARG A 6 -0.97 -10.20 9.69
N TRP A 7 0.09 -10.82 9.19
CA TRP A 7 1.33 -10.12 8.83
C TRP A 7 1.15 -9.17 7.66
N LEU A 8 0.39 -9.56 6.64
CA LEU A 8 0.04 -8.69 5.52
C LEU A 8 -0.75 -7.46 6.00
N LEU A 9 -1.72 -7.66 6.87
CA LEU A 9 -2.50 -6.58 7.46
C LEU A 9 -1.63 -5.64 8.31
N ALA A 10 -0.75 -6.21 9.15
CA ALA A 10 0.19 -5.44 9.96
C ALA A 10 1.15 -4.62 9.07
N ALA A 11 1.68 -5.21 8.01
CA ALA A 11 2.53 -4.51 7.05
C ALA A 11 1.79 -3.34 6.38
N PHE A 12 0.52 -3.53 6.01
CA PHE A 12 -0.29 -2.48 5.38
C PHE A 12 -0.56 -1.32 6.34
N VAL A 13 -0.87 -1.60 7.60
CA VAL A 13 -1.04 -0.58 8.64
C VAL A 13 0.28 0.16 8.90
N THR A 14 1.40 -0.57 8.97
CA THR A 14 2.74 0.03 9.13
C THR A 14 3.10 0.93 7.96
N LEU A 15 2.76 0.54 6.74
CA LEU A 15 2.96 1.35 5.54
C LEU A 15 2.21 2.67 5.63
N ILE A 16 0.93 2.64 5.98
CA ILE A 16 0.11 3.86 6.11
C ILE A 16 0.68 4.77 7.21
N ALA A 17 1.03 4.19 8.38
CA ALA A 17 1.59 4.94 9.49
C ALA A 17 2.94 5.57 9.14
N ALA A 18 3.86 4.82 8.53
CA ALA A 18 5.17 5.32 8.10
C ALA A 18 5.03 6.43 7.05
N PHE A 19 4.13 6.26 6.08
CA PHE A 19 3.84 7.27 5.08
C PHE A 19 3.32 8.58 5.71
N ALA A 20 2.35 8.48 6.63
CA ALA A 20 1.83 9.64 7.34
C ALA A 20 2.89 10.35 8.17
N VAL A 21 3.74 9.59 8.89
CA VAL A 21 4.84 10.15 9.70
C VAL A 21 5.85 10.89 8.83
N ILE A 22 6.26 10.32 7.69
CA ILE A 22 7.22 10.97 6.78
C ILE A 22 6.71 12.34 6.32
N LEU A 23 5.41 12.46 6.06
CA LEU A 23 4.83 13.67 5.48
C LEU A 23 4.39 14.71 6.51
N MET A 24 4.09 14.28 7.74
CA MET A 24 3.45 15.17 8.74
C MET A 24 4.37 15.54 9.91
N VAL A 25 5.47 14.81 10.13
CA VAL A 25 6.32 15.05 11.30
C VAL A 25 7.69 15.60 10.88
N PRO A 26 8.01 16.87 11.16
CA PRO A 26 9.29 17.48 10.83
C PRO A 26 10.39 17.08 11.82
N SER A 27 10.77 15.82 11.86
CA SER A 27 11.84 15.29 12.71
C SER A 27 12.86 14.53 11.90
N LEU A 28 14.15 14.93 11.98
CA LEU A 28 15.23 14.27 11.24
C LEU A 28 15.35 12.79 11.58
N ALA A 29 15.21 12.42 12.86
CA ALA A 29 15.26 11.03 13.29
C ALA A 29 14.14 10.20 12.65
N LEU A 30 12.93 10.73 12.59
CA LEU A 30 11.80 10.07 11.96
C LEU A 30 11.91 10.03 10.43
N LEU A 31 12.51 11.05 9.81
CA LEU A 31 12.81 11.05 8.37
C LEU A 31 13.83 9.97 7.98
N ILE A 32 14.68 9.54 8.90
CA ILE A 32 15.62 8.43 8.66
C ILE A 32 14.96 7.08 8.95
N LEU A 33 14.22 6.98 10.06
CA LEU A 33 13.66 5.69 10.52
C LEU A 33 12.39 5.29 9.75
N ALA A 34 11.49 6.23 9.49
CA ALA A 34 10.21 5.91 8.83
C ALA A 34 10.36 5.30 7.42
N PRO A 35 11.30 5.73 6.56
CA PRO A 35 11.56 5.05 5.28
C PRO A 35 12.02 3.60 5.42
N LEU A 36 12.73 3.23 6.50
CA LEU A 36 13.11 1.84 6.75
C LEU A 36 11.87 0.97 7.03
N PHE A 37 10.97 1.46 7.86
CA PHE A 37 9.69 0.78 8.12
C PHE A 37 8.80 0.75 6.88
N LEU A 38 8.76 1.84 6.11
CA LEU A 38 8.02 1.91 4.85
C LEU A 38 8.54 0.87 3.85
N GLY A 39 9.86 0.82 3.65
CA GLY A 39 10.51 -0.14 2.75
C GLY A 39 10.31 -1.58 3.20
N GLY A 40 10.45 -1.87 4.49
CA GLY A 40 10.19 -3.19 5.07
C GLY A 40 8.73 -3.62 4.88
N ALA A 41 7.77 -2.71 5.10
CA ALA A 41 6.35 -2.98 4.89
C ALA A 41 6.03 -3.23 3.41
N LEU A 42 6.58 -2.40 2.49
CA LEU A 42 6.44 -2.60 1.05
C LEU A 42 7.01 -3.94 0.59
N GLY A 43 8.21 -4.30 1.05
CA GLY A 43 8.84 -5.59 0.74
C GLY A 43 8.00 -6.77 1.21
N LEU A 44 7.44 -6.69 2.43
CA LEU A 44 6.58 -7.75 2.96
C LEU A 44 5.25 -7.86 2.21
N ILE A 45 4.64 -6.73 1.83
CA ILE A 45 3.42 -6.70 1.02
C ILE A 45 3.69 -7.28 -0.36
N TYR A 46 4.79 -6.88 -1.01
CA TYR A 46 5.21 -7.40 -2.31
C TYR A 46 5.39 -8.92 -2.26
N TYR A 47 6.21 -9.41 -1.33
CA TYR A 47 6.45 -10.84 -1.18
C TYR A 47 5.16 -11.62 -0.89
N ALA A 48 4.33 -11.12 0.02
CA ALA A 48 3.08 -11.77 0.37
C ALA A 48 2.10 -11.81 -0.82
N SER A 49 1.95 -10.70 -1.54
CA SER A 49 1.04 -10.62 -2.69
C SER A 49 1.49 -11.53 -3.84
N LEU A 50 2.80 -11.57 -4.12
CA LEU A 50 3.37 -12.49 -5.10
C LEU A 50 3.14 -13.96 -4.71
N PHE A 51 3.38 -14.30 -3.44
CA PHE A 51 3.15 -15.64 -2.92
C PHE A 51 1.68 -16.06 -3.08
N TYR A 52 0.74 -15.19 -2.69
CA TYR A 52 -0.69 -15.48 -2.81
C TYR A 52 -1.15 -15.60 -4.27
N SER A 53 -0.63 -14.77 -5.17
CA SER A 53 -0.96 -14.82 -6.59
C SER A 53 -0.48 -16.12 -7.24
N MET A 54 0.70 -16.60 -6.86
CA MET A 54 1.26 -17.86 -7.38
C MET A 54 0.60 -19.11 -6.80
N ASP A 55 0.10 -19.05 -5.57
CA ASP A 55 -0.54 -20.19 -4.90
C ASP A 55 -2.00 -20.38 -5.34
N ALA A 56 -2.65 -19.31 -5.82
CA ALA A 56 -4.07 -19.32 -6.18
C ALA A 56 -4.38 -19.90 -7.57
N GLY A 57 -3.38 -20.13 -8.42
CA GLY A 57 -3.63 -20.48 -9.83
C GLY A 57 -2.77 -21.61 -10.39
N GLY A 58 -3.37 -22.40 -11.30
CA GLY A 58 -2.68 -23.44 -12.07
C GLY A 58 -1.71 -22.90 -13.13
N THR A 59 -1.81 -21.61 -13.50
CA THR A 59 -0.98 -20.93 -14.51
C THR A 59 -0.12 -19.84 -13.86
N LYS A 60 1.04 -20.24 -13.37
CA LYS A 60 1.95 -19.36 -12.61
C LYS A 60 2.40 -18.10 -13.37
N GLY A 61 2.55 -18.18 -14.69
CA GLY A 61 2.99 -17.05 -15.51
C GLY A 61 1.93 -15.96 -15.67
N GLU A 62 0.68 -16.32 -15.85
CA GLU A 62 -0.42 -15.38 -16.01
C GLU A 62 -0.67 -14.58 -14.73
N HIS A 63 -0.67 -15.22 -13.58
CA HIS A 63 -0.83 -14.58 -12.29
C HIS A 63 0.33 -13.65 -11.93
N GLY A 64 1.56 -14.00 -12.31
CA GLY A 64 2.72 -13.12 -12.18
C GLY A 64 2.57 -11.85 -13.01
N GLY A 65 2.10 -11.96 -14.26
CA GLY A 65 1.84 -10.82 -15.14
C GLY A 65 0.77 -9.87 -14.59
N ILE A 66 -0.32 -10.39 -14.06
CA ILE A 66 -1.38 -9.60 -13.42
C ILE A 66 -0.84 -8.87 -12.18
N HIS A 67 -0.02 -9.55 -11.38
CA HIS A 67 0.61 -8.97 -10.20
C HIS A 67 1.51 -7.78 -10.57
N GLU A 68 2.39 -7.94 -11.56
CA GLU A 68 3.28 -6.87 -12.02
C GLU A 68 2.50 -5.71 -12.65
N ALA A 69 1.43 -5.99 -13.40
CA ALA A 69 0.56 -4.96 -13.94
C ALA A 69 -0.14 -4.14 -12.85
N ALA A 70 -0.59 -4.80 -11.78
CA ALA A 70 -1.19 -4.12 -10.62
C ALA A 70 -0.18 -3.21 -9.90
N ILE A 71 1.09 -3.64 -9.76
CA ILE A 71 2.17 -2.82 -9.21
C ILE A 71 2.44 -1.62 -10.11
N GLY A 72 2.55 -1.82 -11.42
CA GLY A 72 2.73 -0.74 -12.40
C GLY A 72 1.61 0.30 -12.33
N LEU A 73 0.36 -0.17 -12.23
CA LEU A 73 -0.80 0.71 -12.05
C LEU A 73 -0.71 1.52 -10.75
N GLY A 74 -0.32 0.90 -9.64
CA GLY A 74 -0.14 1.58 -8.35
C GLY A 74 0.97 2.64 -8.39
N ASN A 75 2.09 2.32 -9.02
CA ASN A 75 3.22 3.24 -9.21
C ASN A 75 2.85 4.46 -10.06
N PHE A 76 1.92 4.32 -10.97
CA PHE A 76 1.38 5.43 -11.76
C PHE A 76 0.28 6.19 -11.01
N ALA A 77 -0.71 5.48 -10.47
CA ALA A 77 -1.90 6.06 -9.86
C ALA A 77 -1.58 6.88 -8.60
N GLY A 78 -0.62 6.44 -7.79
CA GLY A 78 -0.21 7.16 -6.57
C GLY A 78 0.28 8.57 -6.86
N PRO A 79 1.37 8.75 -7.61
CA PRO A 79 1.87 10.07 -7.99
C PRO A 79 0.86 10.90 -8.80
N ALA A 80 0.11 10.27 -9.71
CA ALA A 80 -0.91 10.97 -10.50
C ALA A 80 -2.02 11.56 -9.61
N LEU A 81 -2.51 10.79 -8.64
CA LEU A 81 -3.51 11.25 -7.69
C LEU A 81 -2.96 12.35 -6.78
N GLY A 82 -1.73 12.20 -6.31
CA GLY A 82 -1.04 13.22 -5.52
C GLY A 82 -0.88 14.54 -6.28
N ALA A 83 -0.41 14.48 -7.52
CA ALA A 83 -0.23 15.65 -8.37
C ALA A 83 -1.57 16.31 -8.73
N ALA A 84 -2.59 15.52 -9.09
CA ALA A 84 -3.93 16.02 -9.40
C ALA A 84 -4.54 16.73 -8.20
N SER A 85 -4.44 16.17 -7.00
CA SER A 85 -4.98 16.81 -5.80
C SER A 85 -4.31 18.15 -5.47
N LEU A 86 -2.99 18.26 -5.66
CA LEU A 86 -2.27 19.53 -5.52
C LEU A 86 -2.66 20.53 -6.60
N HIS A 87 -2.93 20.09 -7.81
CA HIS A 87 -3.38 20.95 -8.91
C HIS A 87 -4.78 21.52 -8.66
N PHE A 88 -5.72 20.68 -8.26
CA PHE A 88 -7.12 21.09 -8.05
C PHE A 88 -7.36 21.75 -6.68
N LEU A 89 -6.51 21.48 -5.70
CA LEU A 89 -6.62 22.01 -4.34
C LEU A 89 -5.31 22.70 -3.89
N PRO A 90 -4.83 23.71 -4.64
CA PRO A 90 -3.51 24.34 -4.37
C PRO A 90 -3.45 25.07 -3.02
N GLN A 91 -4.61 25.40 -2.46
CA GLN A 91 -4.72 26.10 -1.16
C GLN A 91 -4.45 25.17 0.05
N HIS A 92 -4.40 23.87 -0.18
CA HIS A 92 -4.19 22.87 0.87
C HIS A 92 -2.84 22.18 0.65
N ALA A 93 -1.80 22.64 1.33
CA ALA A 93 -0.44 22.13 1.19
C ALA A 93 -0.29 20.60 1.37
N HIS A 94 -1.21 20.00 2.13
CA HIS A 94 -1.21 18.55 2.40
C HIS A 94 -2.22 17.75 1.56
N SER A 95 -2.86 18.36 0.55
CA SER A 95 -3.90 17.69 -0.25
C SER A 95 -3.39 16.42 -0.93
N GLY A 96 -2.16 16.42 -1.44
CA GLY A 96 -1.53 15.23 -2.03
C GLY A 96 -1.34 14.09 -1.03
N ALA A 97 -0.87 14.41 0.18
CA ALA A 97 -0.70 13.44 1.25
C ALA A 97 -2.04 12.84 1.69
N VAL A 98 -3.07 13.67 1.83
CA VAL A 98 -4.42 13.24 2.19
C VAL A 98 -5.00 12.34 1.11
N ALA A 99 -4.89 12.73 -0.17
CA ALA A 99 -5.42 11.95 -1.29
C ALA A 99 -4.78 10.55 -1.38
N VAL A 100 -3.46 10.45 -1.25
CA VAL A 100 -2.75 9.17 -1.24
C VAL A 100 -3.10 8.36 0.01
N THR A 101 -3.22 8.99 1.18
CA THR A 101 -3.64 8.30 2.41
C THR A 101 -5.05 7.70 2.26
N VAL A 102 -6.00 8.43 1.67
CA VAL A 102 -7.35 7.92 1.38
C VAL A 102 -7.28 6.72 0.44
N LEU A 103 -6.47 6.77 -0.61
CA LEU A 103 -6.26 5.64 -1.51
C LEU A 103 -5.73 4.40 -0.77
N LEU A 104 -4.75 4.58 0.12
CA LEU A 104 -4.20 3.50 0.94
C LEU A 104 -5.25 2.92 1.91
N LEU A 105 -6.08 3.78 2.52
CA LEU A 105 -7.17 3.32 3.39
C LEU A 105 -8.24 2.55 2.61
N CYS A 106 -8.55 2.95 1.37
CA CYS A 106 -9.42 2.18 0.49
C CYS A 106 -8.84 0.79 0.18
N GLY A 107 -7.53 0.72 -0.09
CA GLY A 107 -6.82 -0.55 -0.28
C GLY A 107 -6.89 -1.45 0.97
N LEU A 108 -6.69 -0.87 2.17
CA LEU A 108 -6.85 -1.59 3.42
C LEU A 108 -8.29 -2.10 3.62
N GLY A 109 -9.28 -1.27 3.30
CA GLY A 109 -10.70 -1.64 3.35
C GLY A 109 -11.02 -2.81 2.42
N GLY A 110 -10.49 -2.79 1.20
CA GLY A 110 -10.61 -3.91 0.24
C GLY A 110 -9.98 -5.20 0.77
N LEU A 111 -8.80 -5.12 1.35
CA LEU A 111 -8.12 -6.26 1.96
C LEU A 111 -8.94 -6.87 3.12
N LEU A 112 -9.55 -6.03 3.96
CA LEU A 112 -10.41 -6.46 5.06
C LEU A 112 -11.73 -7.08 4.56
N ALA A 113 -12.30 -6.57 3.46
CA ALA A 113 -13.50 -7.12 2.84
C ALA A 113 -13.24 -8.53 2.31
N ILE A 114 -12.14 -8.74 1.58
CA ILE A 114 -11.72 -10.06 1.09
C ILE A 114 -11.57 -11.05 2.24
N ARG A 115 -10.97 -10.62 3.36
CA ARG A 115 -10.83 -11.47 4.55
C ARG A 115 -12.16 -11.93 5.11
N ARG A 116 -13.21 -11.11 5.03
CA ARG A 116 -14.54 -11.46 5.55
C ARG A 116 -15.22 -12.50 4.66
N THR A 117 -15.10 -12.37 3.35
CA THR A 117 -15.70 -13.29 2.38
C THR A 117 -15.05 -14.67 2.37
N THR A 118 -13.76 -14.77 2.70
CA THR A 118 -13.06 -16.07 2.78
C THR A 118 -13.27 -16.82 4.10
N LYS A 119 -14.01 -16.23 5.06
CA LYS A 119 -14.33 -16.87 6.33
C LYS A 119 -15.73 -17.54 6.36
N THR A 120 -16.54 -17.29 5.34
CA THR A 120 -17.83 -17.95 5.10
C THR A 120 -17.64 -19.13 4.18
#